data_8cfea5ec6810b6dba302bfb8a1453cd9
#
_entry.id   8cfea5ec6810b6dba302bfb8a1453cd9
#
_cell.length_a   1.000
_cell.length_b   1.000
_cell.length_c   1.000
_cell.angle_alpha   90.00
_cell.angle_beta   90.00
_cell.angle_gamma   90.00
#
_symmetry.space_group_name_H-M   'P 1'
#
loop_
_entity.id
_entity.type
_entity.pdbx_description
1 polymer ?
#
loop_
_entity_poly.entity_id
_entity_poly.type
_entity_poly.pdbx_seq_one_letter_code
_entity_poly.pdbx_strand_id
1 'polypeptide(L)'
;MAPNLEQEAVKITDELGRVVFIGALAVNHYSNYRTTKDIDLAIASPLDKQKLVRLGYTRWSESKGTSWLSPRGMKVDFYTRDVGGIPVTWILDHAVQVKLGKNKEIRVICLEGLILAKHRAGRTTDIADLRRLLTHRGESIDWNLMAEIARPLEIAELQKISKAFAR
;
A
#
# COMPACT_ATOMS: atom_id res chain seq x y z
N MET A 1 -16.13 -19.25 0.55
CA MET A 1 -15.30 -18.76 -0.58
C MET A 1 -14.41 -17.62 -0.06
N ALA A 2 -13.13 -17.66 -0.32
CA ALA A 2 -12.26 -16.56 0.05
C ALA A 2 -12.70 -15.28 -0.69
N PRO A 3 -12.74 -14.12 -0.01
CA PRO A 3 -13.11 -12.86 -0.64
C PRO A 3 -12.13 -12.55 -1.79
N ASN A 4 -12.66 -12.08 -2.90
CA ASN A 4 -11.84 -11.58 -4.00
C ASN A 4 -11.22 -10.25 -3.59
N LEU A 5 -9.89 -10.18 -3.62
CA LEU A 5 -9.11 -9.02 -3.18
C LEU A 5 -9.53 -7.71 -3.89
N GLU A 6 -9.76 -7.78 -5.21
CA GLU A 6 -10.15 -6.60 -5.98
C GLU A 6 -11.59 -6.14 -5.64
N GLN A 7 -12.51 -7.09 -5.49
CA GLN A 7 -13.88 -6.77 -5.07
C GLN A 7 -13.91 -6.17 -3.67
N GLU A 8 -13.09 -6.69 -2.75
CA GLU A 8 -12.96 -6.15 -1.41
C GLU A 8 -12.39 -4.73 -1.43
N ALA A 9 -11.34 -4.48 -2.24
CA ALA A 9 -10.75 -3.17 -2.39
C ALA A 9 -11.75 -2.12 -2.92
N VAL A 10 -12.56 -2.50 -3.89
CA VAL A 10 -13.64 -1.64 -4.41
C VAL A 10 -14.66 -1.30 -3.32
N LYS A 11 -15.12 -2.31 -2.57
CA LYS A 11 -16.09 -2.09 -1.48
C LYS A 11 -15.53 -1.21 -0.37
N ILE A 12 -14.29 -1.42 0.04
CA ILE A 12 -13.60 -0.57 1.02
C ILE A 12 -13.52 0.88 0.52
N THR A 13 -13.21 1.08 -0.74
CA THR A 13 -13.16 2.42 -1.35
C THR A 13 -14.53 3.08 -1.35
N ASP A 14 -15.58 2.36 -1.72
CA ASP A 14 -16.95 2.86 -1.70
C ASP A 14 -17.42 3.19 -0.26
N GLU A 15 -17.02 2.41 0.73
CA GLU A 15 -17.39 2.57 2.14
C GLU A 15 -16.63 3.70 2.84
N LEU A 16 -15.33 3.81 2.60
CA LEU A 16 -14.43 4.69 3.35
C LEU A 16 -14.02 5.97 2.61
N GLY A 17 -14.21 6.01 1.31
CA GLY A 17 -13.89 7.17 0.48
C GLY A 17 -12.40 7.29 0.17
N ARG A 18 -11.75 8.38 0.61
CA ARG A 18 -10.36 8.67 0.26
C ARG A 18 -9.37 7.77 1.02
N VAL A 19 -9.13 6.58 0.48
CA VAL A 19 -8.15 5.61 0.98
C VAL A 19 -7.12 5.28 -0.10
N VAL A 20 -5.93 4.84 0.31
CA VAL A 20 -4.85 4.40 -0.58
C VAL A 20 -4.36 3.04 -0.14
N PHE A 21 -4.37 2.07 -1.05
CA PHE A 21 -3.84 0.74 -0.82
C PHE A 21 -2.32 0.76 -0.92
N ILE A 22 -1.64 0.24 0.10
CA ILE A 22 -0.18 0.35 0.25
C ILE A 22 0.57 -0.98 0.33
N GLY A 23 -0.15 -2.08 0.47
CA GLY A 23 0.44 -3.41 0.65
C GLY A 23 0.50 -4.24 -0.64
N ALA A 24 0.14 -5.51 -0.53
CA ALA A 24 0.20 -6.45 -1.63
C ALA A 24 -0.62 -6.03 -2.86
N LEU A 25 -1.73 -5.32 -2.67
CA LEU A 25 -2.56 -4.84 -3.77
C LEU A 25 -1.81 -3.82 -4.64
N ALA A 26 -1.03 -2.93 -4.01
CA ALA A 26 -0.14 -2.01 -4.72
C ALA A 26 1.00 -2.77 -5.43
N VAL A 27 1.61 -3.74 -4.78
CA VAL A 27 2.64 -4.59 -5.40
C VAL A 27 2.09 -5.29 -6.64
N ASN A 28 0.88 -5.82 -6.57
CA ASN A 28 0.21 -6.49 -7.68
C ASN A 28 -0.09 -5.54 -8.86
N HIS A 29 -0.30 -4.27 -8.59
CA HIS A 29 -0.47 -3.28 -9.66
C HIS A 29 0.82 -3.03 -10.45
N TYR A 30 1.97 -2.98 -9.78
CA TYR A 30 3.26 -2.66 -10.42
C TYR A 30 4.04 -3.88 -10.91
N SER A 31 3.70 -5.08 -10.45
CA SER A 31 4.45 -6.30 -10.73
C SER A 31 3.53 -7.52 -10.91
N ASN A 32 4.13 -8.70 -10.90
CA ASN A 32 3.38 -9.95 -10.98
C ASN A 32 2.51 -10.19 -9.74
N TYR A 33 1.34 -10.77 -9.95
CA TYR A 33 0.40 -11.11 -8.90
C TYR A 33 1.01 -12.01 -7.83
N ARG A 34 0.73 -11.65 -6.56
CA ARG A 34 0.89 -12.55 -5.42
C ARG A 34 -0.37 -12.54 -4.56
N THR A 35 -0.65 -13.66 -3.93
CA THR A 35 -1.77 -13.77 -3.00
C THR A 35 -1.48 -13.01 -1.71
N THR A 36 -2.53 -12.48 -1.10
CA THR A 36 -2.49 -11.91 0.24
C THR A 36 -3.80 -12.20 0.97
N LYS A 37 -3.73 -12.25 2.30
CA LYS A 37 -4.89 -12.36 3.18
C LYS A 37 -5.21 -11.04 3.89
N ASP A 38 -4.31 -10.07 3.78
CA ASP A 38 -4.37 -8.81 4.49
C ASP A 38 -4.44 -7.65 3.49
N ILE A 39 -5.14 -6.60 3.89
CA ILE A 39 -5.21 -5.33 3.17
C ILE A 39 -4.56 -4.26 4.05
N ASP A 40 -3.62 -3.52 3.49
CA ASP A 40 -2.98 -2.38 4.12
C ASP A 40 -3.48 -1.09 3.48
N LEU A 41 -3.96 -0.16 4.30
CA LEU A 41 -4.56 1.10 3.86
C LEU A 41 -3.93 2.30 4.54
N ALA A 42 -3.57 3.31 3.76
CA ALA A 42 -3.36 4.66 4.24
C ALA A 42 -4.68 5.44 4.19
N ILE A 43 -5.04 6.06 5.28
CA ILE A 43 -6.25 6.88 5.44
C ILE A 43 -5.96 8.11 6.30
N ALA A 44 -6.64 9.22 6.02
CA ALA A 44 -6.46 10.45 6.80
C ALA A 44 -6.79 10.24 8.28
N SER A 45 -5.97 10.83 9.15
CA SER A 45 -6.20 10.86 10.60
C SER A 45 -7.27 11.91 10.97
N PRO A 46 -8.09 11.67 12.02
CA PRO A 46 -8.15 10.44 12.80
C PRO A 46 -8.99 9.35 12.11
N LEU A 47 -8.69 8.10 12.42
CA LEU A 47 -9.54 6.98 11.98
C LEU A 47 -10.91 7.04 12.67
N ASP A 48 -11.99 7.13 11.90
CA ASP A 48 -13.36 7.11 12.43
C ASP A 48 -13.79 5.69 12.80
N LYS A 49 -13.47 5.30 14.04
CA LYS A 49 -13.80 3.97 14.57
C LYS A 49 -15.30 3.71 14.67
N GLN A 50 -16.09 4.76 14.93
CA GLN A 50 -17.56 4.62 15.00
C GLN A 50 -18.15 4.34 13.62
N LYS A 51 -17.63 4.99 12.59
CA LYS A 51 -17.99 4.69 11.19
C LYS A 51 -17.66 3.25 10.83
N LEU A 52 -16.47 2.76 11.20
CA LEU A 52 -16.09 1.36 10.95
C LEU A 52 -17.07 0.39 11.60
N VAL A 53 -17.43 0.60 12.85
CA VAL A 53 -18.40 -0.25 13.57
C VAL A 53 -19.77 -0.21 12.87
N ARG A 54 -20.26 0.96 12.48
CA ARG A 54 -21.54 1.08 11.74
C ARG A 54 -21.52 0.36 10.38
N LEU A 55 -20.35 0.29 9.74
CA LEU A 55 -20.16 -0.44 8.49
C LEU A 55 -19.95 -1.95 8.69
N GLY A 56 -19.96 -2.43 9.95
CA GLY A 56 -19.83 -3.84 10.27
C GLY A 56 -18.39 -4.34 10.41
N TYR A 57 -17.41 -3.45 10.47
CA TYR A 57 -16.04 -3.83 10.79
C TYR A 57 -15.92 -4.18 12.28
N THR A 58 -15.12 -5.19 12.60
CA THR A 58 -14.82 -5.59 13.97
C THR A 58 -13.31 -5.51 14.23
N ARG A 59 -12.91 -5.30 15.49
CA ARG A 59 -11.49 -5.29 15.83
C ARG A 59 -10.87 -6.65 15.63
N TRP A 60 -9.73 -6.69 14.95
CA TRP A 60 -9.00 -7.95 14.72
C TRP A 60 -8.38 -8.52 15.99
N SER A 61 -7.75 -7.67 16.81
CA SER A 61 -7.16 -8.06 18.08
C SER A 61 -7.07 -6.87 19.02
N GLU A 62 -6.80 -7.14 20.29
CA GLU A 62 -6.63 -6.11 21.33
C GLU A 62 -5.37 -5.25 21.14
N SER A 63 -4.42 -5.70 20.32
CA SER A 63 -3.15 -5.00 20.12
C SER A 63 -3.30 -3.81 19.17
N LYS A 64 -3.10 -2.60 19.70
CA LYS A 64 -2.85 -1.33 19.02
C LYS A 64 -3.98 -0.66 18.22
N GLY A 65 -5.16 -1.24 18.07
CA GLY A 65 -6.36 -0.59 17.54
C GLY A 65 -6.34 -0.15 16.07
N THR A 66 -5.37 -0.59 15.27
CA THR A 66 -5.23 -0.26 13.85
C THR A 66 -5.65 -1.40 12.92
N SER A 67 -5.75 -2.62 13.43
CA SER A 67 -6.14 -3.81 12.69
C SER A 67 -7.62 -4.13 12.91
N TRP A 68 -8.34 -4.30 11.83
CA TRP A 68 -9.76 -4.57 11.80
C TRP A 68 -10.08 -5.74 10.86
N LEU A 69 -11.20 -6.39 11.11
CA LEU A 69 -11.78 -7.38 10.22
C LEU A 69 -12.92 -6.73 9.45
N SER A 70 -12.86 -6.77 8.13
CA SER A 70 -13.95 -6.25 7.29
C SER A 70 -15.20 -7.13 7.42
N PRO A 71 -16.39 -6.62 7.07
CA PRO A 71 -17.63 -7.41 7.09
C PRO A 71 -17.56 -8.68 6.22
N ARG A 72 -16.63 -8.72 5.29
CA ARG A 72 -16.45 -9.86 4.36
C ARG A 72 -15.29 -10.78 4.75
N GLY A 73 -14.68 -10.57 5.93
CA GLY A 73 -13.69 -11.46 6.51
C GLY A 73 -12.23 -11.20 6.13
N MET A 74 -11.91 -10.03 5.55
CA MET A 74 -10.53 -9.64 5.28
C MET A 74 -9.97 -8.84 6.46
N LYS A 75 -8.75 -9.18 6.87
CA LYS A 75 -8.00 -8.33 7.81
C LYS A 75 -7.56 -7.06 7.09
N VAL A 76 -7.81 -5.92 7.73
CA VAL A 76 -7.48 -4.59 7.22
C VAL A 76 -6.65 -3.84 8.25
N ASP A 77 -5.44 -3.45 7.88
CA ASP A 77 -4.55 -2.64 8.69
C ASP A 77 -4.59 -1.18 8.22
N PHE A 78 -4.93 -0.27 9.13
CA PHE A 78 -5.05 1.17 8.85
C PHE A 78 -3.82 1.92 9.31
N TYR A 79 -3.25 2.70 8.41
CA TYR A 79 -2.14 3.63 8.65
C TYR A 79 -2.66 5.06 8.55
N THR A 80 -2.56 5.82 9.64
CA THR A 80 -3.14 7.18 9.73
C THR A 80 -2.11 8.28 9.86
N ARG A 81 -0.85 7.95 10.18
CA ARG A 81 0.25 8.92 10.39
C ARG A 81 1.34 8.77 9.34
N ASP A 82 1.96 7.61 9.29
CA ASP A 82 3.03 7.31 8.37
C ASP A 82 3.10 5.81 8.02
N VAL A 83 3.82 5.51 6.95
CA VAL A 83 4.17 4.17 6.50
C VAL A 83 5.68 4.13 6.35
N GLY A 84 6.38 3.52 7.30
CA GLY A 84 7.84 3.51 7.31
C GLY A 84 8.45 4.91 7.30
N GLY A 85 7.84 5.85 8.04
CA GLY A 85 8.25 7.25 8.09
C GLY A 85 7.81 8.11 6.89
N ILE A 86 7.08 7.55 5.91
CA ILE A 86 6.48 8.33 4.81
C ILE A 86 5.13 8.87 5.29
N PRO A 87 4.93 10.19 5.35
CA PRO A 87 3.67 10.76 5.83
C PRO A 87 2.47 10.28 5.02
N VAL A 88 1.39 9.90 5.70
CA VAL A 88 0.14 9.50 5.02
C VAL A 88 -0.41 10.61 4.14
N THR A 89 -0.27 11.88 4.54
CA THR A 89 -0.67 13.02 3.70
C THR A 89 0.05 13.02 2.36
N TRP A 90 1.35 12.78 2.34
CA TRP A 90 2.12 12.64 1.10
C TRP A 90 1.63 11.46 0.25
N ILE A 91 1.37 10.30 0.89
CA ILE A 91 0.85 9.11 0.20
C ILE A 91 -0.51 9.40 -0.44
N LEU A 92 -1.40 10.08 0.27
CA LEU A 92 -2.73 10.44 -0.25
C LEU A 92 -2.65 11.42 -1.43
N ASP A 93 -1.69 12.35 -1.40
CA ASP A 93 -1.53 13.38 -2.44
C ASP A 93 -0.88 12.83 -3.73
N HIS A 94 -0.02 11.81 -3.61
CA HIS A 94 0.71 11.20 -4.73
C HIS A 94 0.15 9.83 -5.17
N ALA A 95 -1.02 9.44 -4.67
CA ALA A 95 -1.60 8.16 -5.01
C ALA A 95 -2.01 8.08 -6.48
N VAL A 96 -1.86 6.88 -7.04
CA VAL A 96 -2.19 6.57 -8.43
C VAL A 96 -3.55 5.91 -8.52
N GLN A 97 -4.39 6.35 -9.44
CA GLN A 97 -5.66 5.72 -9.75
C GLN A 97 -5.45 4.47 -10.60
N VAL A 98 -6.11 3.38 -10.20
CA VAL A 98 -6.07 2.09 -10.88
C VAL A 98 -7.49 1.66 -11.22
N LYS A 99 -7.74 1.39 -12.48
CA LYS A 99 -9.02 0.87 -12.95
C LYS A 99 -9.12 -0.63 -12.65
N LEU A 100 -10.23 -1.02 -12.04
CA LEU A 100 -10.60 -2.40 -11.80
C LEU A 100 -11.90 -2.72 -12.54
N GLY A 101 -11.81 -3.53 -13.61
CA GLY A 101 -12.97 -3.81 -14.45
C GLY A 101 -13.43 -2.58 -15.25
N LYS A 102 -14.71 -2.55 -15.60
CA LYS A 102 -15.23 -1.53 -16.54
C LYS A 102 -15.48 -0.15 -15.93
N ASN A 103 -15.89 -0.08 -14.63
CA ASN A 103 -16.39 1.17 -14.04
C ASN A 103 -15.96 1.36 -12.57
N LYS A 104 -14.93 0.69 -12.11
CA LYS A 104 -14.45 0.81 -10.73
C LYS A 104 -13.00 1.24 -10.71
N GLU A 105 -12.69 2.09 -9.75
CA GLU A 105 -11.34 2.61 -9.55
C GLU A 105 -10.96 2.51 -8.08
N ILE A 106 -9.70 2.22 -7.83
CA ILE A 106 -9.08 2.30 -6.52
C ILE A 106 -7.87 3.21 -6.60
N ARG A 107 -7.32 3.61 -5.46
CA ARG A 107 -6.07 4.35 -5.40
C ARG A 107 -5.01 3.51 -4.72
N VAL A 108 -3.85 3.42 -5.32
CA VAL A 108 -2.67 2.73 -4.76
C VAL A 108 -1.55 3.74 -4.51
N ILE A 109 -0.67 3.43 -3.58
CA ILE A 109 0.54 4.23 -3.33
C ILE A 109 1.36 4.34 -4.63
N CYS A 110 1.98 5.48 -4.89
CA CYS A 110 2.89 5.62 -6.02
C CYS A 110 4.10 4.67 -5.91
N LEU A 111 4.74 4.39 -7.03
CA LEU A 111 5.84 3.43 -7.10
C LEU A 111 6.98 3.78 -6.13
N GLU A 112 7.36 5.05 -6.07
CA GLU A 112 8.45 5.58 -5.25
C GLU A 112 8.18 5.37 -3.75
N GLY A 113 6.96 5.70 -3.31
CA GLY A 113 6.52 5.48 -1.93
C GLY A 113 6.50 4.00 -1.56
N LEU A 114 6.01 3.14 -2.46
CA LEU A 114 5.97 1.70 -2.24
C LEU A 114 7.38 1.10 -2.14
N ILE A 115 8.27 1.44 -3.04
CA ILE A 115 9.67 0.99 -3.04
C ILE A 115 10.37 1.39 -1.74
N LEU A 116 10.25 2.66 -1.34
CA LEU A 116 10.87 3.15 -0.11
C LEU A 116 10.30 2.48 1.14
N ALA A 117 8.98 2.30 1.21
CA ALA A 117 8.33 1.61 2.32
C ALA A 117 8.82 0.16 2.45
N LYS A 118 8.96 -0.56 1.34
CA LYS A 118 9.48 -1.93 1.30
C LYS A 118 10.95 -2.01 1.68
N HIS A 119 11.76 -1.07 1.19
CA HIS A 119 13.18 -0.96 1.55
C HIS A 119 13.37 -0.76 3.06
N ARG A 120 12.61 0.15 3.66
CA ARG A 120 12.68 0.44 5.10
C ARG A 120 12.13 -0.69 5.98
N ALA A 121 11.08 -1.37 5.54
CA ALA A 121 10.49 -2.49 6.29
C ALA A 121 11.44 -3.69 6.39
N GLY A 122 12.12 -4.05 5.30
CA GLY A 122 13.24 -4.99 5.27
C GLY A 122 12.93 -6.43 5.69
N ARG A 123 11.65 -6.82 5.84
CA ARG A 123 11.26 -8.20 6.12
C ARG A 123 11.50 -9.07 4.88
N THR A 124 11.60 -10.36 5.04
CA THR A 124 11.84 -11.31 3.91
C THR A 124 10.82 -11.10 2.77
N THR A 125 9.54 -10.92 3.11
CA THR A 125 8.49 -10.64 2.13
C THR A 125 8.65 -9.28 1.47
N ASP A 126 9.09 -8.25 2.20
CA ASP A 126 9.33 -6.91 1.67
C ASP A 126 10.53 -6.89 0.71
N ILE A 127 11.58 -7.64 1.03
CA ILE A 127 12.75 -7.80 0.14
C ILE A 127 12.33 -8.50 -1.17
N ALA A 128 11.50 -9.53 -1.10
CA ALA A 128 10.98 -10.21 -2.28
C ALA A 128 10.08 -9.28 -3.12
N ASP A 129 9.22 -8.49 -2.49
CA ASP A 129 8.40 -7.48 -3.16
C ASP A 129 9.26 -6.40 -3.80
N LEU A 130 10.28 -5.89 -3.10
CA LEU A 130 11.21 -4.89 -3.63
C LEU A 130 11.92 -5.39 -4.89
N ARG A 131 12.40 -6.62 -4.88
CA ARG A 131 13.02 -7.25 -6.07
C ARG A 131 12.06 -7.29 -7.25
N ARG A 132 10.81 -7.71 -7.03
CA ARG A 132 9.76 -7.72 -8.07
C ARG A 132 9.51 -6.33 -8.65
N LEU A 133 9.34 -5.34 -7.79
CA LEU A 133 9.11 -3.95 -8.20
C LEU A 133 10.27 -3.43 -9.04
N LEU A 134 11.51 -3.61 -8.59
CA LEU A 134 12.70 -3.14 -9.30
C LEU A 134 12.92 -3.88 -10.64
N THR A 135 12.62 -5.16 -10.69
CA THR A 135 12.72 -5.95 -11.95
C THR A 135 11.69 -5.46 -12.99
N HIS A 136 10.46 -5.15 -12.57
CA HIS A 136 9.39 -4.79 -13.51
C HIS A 136 9.30 -3.29 -13.79
N ARG A 137 9.72 -2.44 -12.85
CA ARG A 137 9.48 -0.98 -12.88
C ARG A 137 10.71 -0.14 -12.54
N GLY A 138 11.89 -0.75 -12.39
CA GLY A 138 13.10 -0.02 -11.98
C GLY A 138 13.44 1.17 -12.87
N GLU A 139 13.17 1.06 -14.18
CA GLU A 139 13.40 2.15 -15.15
C GLU A 139 12.35 3.27 -15.07
N SER A 140 11.20 3.01 -14.44
CA SER A 140 10.10 3.98 -14.33
C SER A 140 10.14 4.81 -13.05
N ILE A 141 11.15 4.65 -12.20
CA ILE A 141 11.27 5.35 -10.91
C ILE A 141 11.60 6.83 -11.18
N ASP A 142 10.76 7.71 -10.62
CA ASP A 142 11.06 9.15 -10.55
C ASP A 142 11.91 9.42 -9.29
N TRP A 143 13.22 9.53 -9.50
CA TRP A 143 14.17 9.77 -8.41
C TRP A 143 14.02 11.15 -7.77
N ASN A 144 13.47 12.14 -8.48
CA ASN A 144 13.18 13.46 -7.91
C ASN A 144 12.00 13.36 -6.94
N LEU A 145 10.94 12.65 -7.32
CA LEU A 145 9.82 12.38 -6.44
C LEU A 145 10.25 11.55 -5.22
N MET A 146 11.10 10.54 -5.42
CA MET A 146 11.68 9.76 -4.32
C MET A 146 12.45 10.64 -3.34
N ALA A 147 13.17 11.65 -3.82
CA ALA A 147 13.96 12.55 -2.99
C ALA A 147 13.13 13.44 -2.05
N GLU A 148 11.82 13.58 -2.28
CA GLU A 148 10.93 14.30 -1.36
C GLU A 148 10.75 13.56 -0.02
N ILE A 149 10.92 12.23 -0.01
CA ILE A 149 10.62 11.37 1.13
C ILE A 149 11.80 10.49 1.58
N ALA A 150 12.80 10.31 0.74
CA ALA A 150 13.97 9.47 1.02
C ALA A 150 15.19 10.30 1.40
N ARG A 151 16.02 9.74 2.26
CA ARG A 151 17.35 10.29 2.58
C ARG A 151 18.32 10.03 1.41
N PRO A 152 19.33 10.89 1.20
CA PRO A 152 20.31 10.70 0.12
C PRO A 152 20.98 9.32 0.10
N LEU A 153 21.28 8.76 1.27
CA LEU A 153 21.85 7.42 1.39
C LEU A 153 20.90 6.33 0.91
N GLU A 154 19.62 6.43 1.26
CA GLU A 154 18.59 5.49 0.79
C GLU A 154 18.44 5.52 -0.73
N ILE A 155 18.48 6.72 -1.32
CA ILE A 155 18.45 6.90 -2.79
C ILE A 155 19.66 6.20 -3.43
N ALA A 156 20.86 6.43 -2.91
CA ALA A 156 22.08 5.81 -3.43
C ALA A 156 22.02 4.27 -3.34
N GLU A 157 21.54 3.73 -2.23
CA GLU A 157 21.35 2.28 -2.05
C GLU A 157 20.33 1.72 -3.03
N LEU A 158 19.17 2.36 -3.17
CA LEU A 158 18.11 1.93 -4.09
C LEU A 158 18.54 2.02 -5.55
N GLN A 159 19.27 3.07 -5.94
CA GLN A 159 19.84 3.19 -7.28
C GLN A 159 20.84 2.06 -7.58
N LYS A 160 21.69 1.71 -6.62
CA LYS A 160 22.62 0.59 -6.76
C LYS A 160 21.90 -0.74 -6.93
N ILE A 161 20.88 -1.00 -6.11
CA ILE A 161 20.05 -2.22 -6.18
C ILE A 161 19.29 -2.25 -7.51
N SER A 162 18.66 -1.16 -7.91
CA SER A 162 17.91 -1.05 -9.17
C SER A 162 18.76 -1.39 -10.38
N LYS A 163 20.00 -0.86 -10.46
CA LYS A 163 20.95 -1.19 -11.54
C LYS A 163 21.31 -2.65 -11.61
N ALA A 164 21.35 -3.35 -10.47
CA ALA A 164 21.64 -4.78 -10.42
C ALA A 164 20.49 -5.65 -10.98
N PHE A 165 19.25 -5.13 -11.01
CA PHE A 165 18.06 -5.81 -11.55
C PHE A 165 17.65 -5.32 -12.95
N ALA A 166 18.20 -4.20 -13.43
CA ALA A 166 18.04 -3.72 -14.79
C ALA A 166 18.88 -4.57 -15.76
N ARG A 167 18.33 -5.69 -16.23
CA ARG A 167 18.90 -6.53 -17.28
C ARG A 167 17.89 -6.86 -18.35
#